data_b1be6603f6ca9b7038716c0512f412b3
#
_entry.id   b1be6603f6ca9b7038716c0512f412b3
#
_cell.length_a   1.000
_cell.length_b   1.000
_cell.length_c   1.000
_cell.angle_alpha   90.00
_cell.angle_beta   90.00
_cell.angle_gamma   90.00
#
_symmetry.space_group_name_H-M   'P 1'
#
loop_
_entity.id
_entity.type
_entity.pdbx_description
1 polymer ?
#
loop_
_entity_poly.entity_id
_entity_poly.type
_entity_poly.pdbx_seq_one_letter_code
_entity_poly.pdbx_strand_id
1 'polypeptide(L)'
;MPAPVRIPSGIDSRVDIFRVQDEVDVFVVSTERFVVLVDTTGTPGQCRQILDSTAADLARKPLIVVNTHADWDHVWGNSAVVDRGAIIAHEAAVTRLRAAEATSTLEAKRAGSTRFEEVELVEPTVTFRDSLDINGGDLTLHLLHTPGHTDDHVAVWIPELRLCLAGDAAEDPIPEVTDPTPDNLRLLRESLRTLRDLAPVHVLPSHGETSSPDLLSRNLAYFDTVAERVGALPATDLPADLPSGLTFADCVPAGRELTPGMLDFYTMCHRKALHAAGRR
;
A
#
# COMPACT_ATOMS: atom_id res chain seq x y z
N MET A 1 -15.43 2.35 15.63
CA MET A 1 -14.38 2.01 14.64
C MET A 1 -14.99 1.22 13.50
N PRO A 2 -14.64 1.52 12.25
CA PRO A 2 -15.01 0.64 11.14
C PRO A 2 -14.36 -0.74 11.37
N ALA A 3 -15.17 -1.80 11.28
CA ALA A 3 -14.69 -3.17 11.42
C ALA A 3 -14.13 -3.66 10.09
N PRO A 4 -13.02 -4.43 10.08
CA PRO A 4 -12.58 -5.11 8.88
C PRO A 4 -13.64 -6.11 8.40
N VAL A 5 -13.92 -6.09 7.10
CA VAL A 5 -14.83 -7.04 6.46
C VAL A 5 -14.01 -8.03 5.64
N ARG A 6 -14.15 -9.31 5.94
CA ARG A 6 -13.51 -10.37 5.14
C ARG A 6 -14.20 -10.50 3.79
N ILE A 7 -13.43 -10.35 2.73
CA ILE A 7 -13.87 -10.50 1.34
C ILE A 7 -13.06 -11.64 0.72
N PRO A 8 -13.69 -12.73 0.24
CA PRO A 8 -12.98 -13.75 -0.50
C PRO A 8 -12.32 -13.11 -1.73
N SER A 9 -11.03 -13.39 -1.94
CA SER A 9 -10.29 -12.79 -3.08
C SER A 9 -10.86 -13.20 -4.45
N GLY A 10 -11.55 -14.34 -4.51
CA GLY A 10 -12.01 -14.94 -5.77
C GLY A 10 -10.87 -15.52 -6.62
N ILE A 11 -9.63 -15.46 -6.14
CA ILE A 11 -8.41 -15.90 -6.82
C ILE A 11 -8.03 -17.30 -6.34
N ASP A 12 -7.85 -17.47 -5.03
CA ASP A 12 -7.50 -18.72 -4.38
C ASP A 12 -8.08 -18.74 -2.96
N SER A 13 -8.53 -19.90 -2.49
CA SER A 13 -9.14 -20.04 -1.17
C SER A 13 -8.19 -19.81 0.01
N ARG A 14 -6.88 -19.73 -0.26
CA ARG A 14 -5.84 -19.43 0.72
C ARG A 14 -5.58 -17.93 0.87
N VAL A 15 -6.20 -17.09 0.06
CA VAL A 15 -6.00 -15.63 0.05
C VAL A 15 -7.31 -14.93 0.37
N ASP A 16 -7.34 -14.24 1.51
CA ASP A 16 -8.45 -13.40 1.94
C ASP A 16 -8.05 -11.93 1.94
N ILE A 17 -9.00 -11.08 1.60
CA ILE A 17 -8.91 -9.63 1.71
C ILE A 17 -9.69 -9.21 2.96
N PHE A 18 -9.12 -8.37 3.79
CA PHE A 18 -9.82 -7.70 4.88
C PHE A 18 -9.88 -6.21 4.59
N ARG A 19 -11.06 -5.74 4.23
CA ARG A 19 -11.32 -4.35 3.87
C ARG A 19 -11.79 -3.54 5.05
N VAL A 20 -11.15 -2.41 5.28
CA VAL A 20 -11.59 -1.39 6.25
C VAL A 20 -12.21 -0.21 5.51
N GLN A 21 -13.45 -0.35 5.08
CA GLN A 21 -14.17 0.68 4.30
C GLN A 21 -13.32 1.22 3.14
N ASP A 22 -13.22 2.57 3.01
CA ASP A 22 -12.38 3.24 2.02
C ASP A 22 -10.94 3.50 2.53
N GLU A 23 -10.56 2.89 3.67
CA GLU A 23 -9.30 3.19 4.35
C GLU A 23 -8.14 2.32 3.81
N VAL A 24 -8.29 1.00 3.87
CA VAL A 24 -7.24 0.07 3.43
C VAL A 24 -7.76 -1.34 3.26
N ASP A 25 -7.19 -2.08 2.33
CA ASP A 25 -7.27 -3.53 2.22
C ASP A 25 -5.97 -4.15 2.74
N VAL A 26 -6.09 -5.11 3.66
CA VAL A 26 -4.98 -5.94 4.12
C VAL A 26 -5.24 -7.41 3.77
N PHE A 27 -4.19 -8.21 3.69
CA PHE A 27 -4.32 -9.54 3.12
C PHE A 27 -3.90 -10.63 4.11
N VAL A 28 -4.64 -11.72 4.13
CA VAL A 28 -4.23 -12.94 4.83
C VAL A 28 -3.96 -14.03 3.81
N VAL A 29 -2.74 -14.58 3.82
CA VAL A 29 -2.32 -15.70 2.98
C VAL A 29 -2.08 -16.91 3.87
N SER A 30 -2.93 -17.92 3.76
CA SER A 30 -2.85 -19.16 4.55
C SER A 30 -2.06 -20.21 3.77
N THR A 31 -0.78 -20.34 4.06
CA THR A 31 0.10 -21.35 3.42
C THR A 31 0.06 -22.68 4.18
N GLU A 32 0.75 -23.72 3.69
CA GLU A 32 0.90 -24.98 4.41
C GLU A 32 1.57 -24.79 5.79
N ARG A 33 2.56 -23.89 5.88
CA ARG A 33 3.42 -23.71 7.06
C ARG A 33 3.02 -22.54 7.95
N PHE A 34 2.46 -21.47 7.38
CA PHE A 34 2.26 -20.18 8.03
C PHE A 34 0.89 -19.59 7.71
N VAL A 35 0.41 -18.76 8.62
CA VAL A 35 -0.53 -17.69 8.28
C VAL A 35 0.30 -16.43 8.10
N VAL A 36 0.25 -15.82 6.92
CA VAL A 36 0.95 -14.57 6.64
C VAL A 36 -0.09 -13.45 6.57
N LEU A 37 0.03 -12.48 7.48
CA LEU A 37 -0.75 -11.25 7.47
C LEU A 37 0.09 -10.16 6.78
N VAL A 38 -0.41 -9.63 5.67
CA VAL A 38 0.21 -8.50 4.96
C VAL A 38 -0.53 -7.24 5.35
N ASP A 39 0.14 -6.40 6.12
CA ASP A 39 -0.31 -5.23 6.85
C ASP A 39 -1.26 -5.50 8.02
N THR A 40 -1.37 -4.53 8.93
CA THR A 40 -2.06 -4.70 10.22
C THR A 40 -3.16 -3.67 10.45
N THR A 41 -3.50 -2.86 9.44
CA THR A 41 -4.49 -1.77 9.51
C THR A 41 -4.07 -0.58 10.37
N GLY A 42 -4.95 0.43 10.46
CA GLY A 42 -4.71 1.68 11.19
C GLY A 42 -4.87 1.59 12.71
N THR A 43 -5.32 0.45 13.27
CA THR A 43 -5.47 0.31 14.72
C THR A 43 -5.29 -1.12 15.22
N PRO A 44 -4.79 -1.31 16.47
CA PRO A 44 -4.66 -2.63 17.09
C PRO A 44 -6.02 -3.36 17.21
N GLY A 45 -7.10 -2.61 17.43
CA GLY A 45 -8.45 -3.17 17.53
C GLY A 45 -8.92 -3.83 16.24
N GLN A 46 -8.64 -3.21 15.09
CA GLN A 46 -8.94 -3.78 13.77
C GLN A 46 -8.07 -5.00 13.48
N CYS A 47 -6.78 -4.93 13.76
CA CYS A 47 -5.87 -6.07 13.60
C CYS A 47 -6.33 -7.28 14.46
N ARG A 48 -6.71 -7.08 15.73
CA ARG A 48 -7.25 -8.15 16.58
C ARG A 48 -8.48 -8.83 15.95
N GLN A 49 -9.40 -8.08 15.33
CA GLN A 49 -10.57 -8.65 14.65
C GLN A 49 -10.19 -9.54 13.47
N ILE A 50 -9.15 -9.19 12.72
CA ILE A 50 -8.61 -10.02 11.65
C ILE A 50 -8.04 -11.32 12.22
N LEU A 51 -7.22 -11.21 13.28
CA LEU A 51 -6.62 -12.37 13.95
C LEU A 51 -7.71 -13.33 14.52
N ASP A 52 -8.78 -12.78 15.09
CA ASP A 52 -9.90 -13.56 15.60
C ASP A 52 -10.64 -14.29 14.47
N SER A 53 -10.80 -13.62 13.31
CA SER A 53 -11.41 -14.22 12.11
C SER A 53 -10.57 -15.36 11.51
N THR A 54 -9.26 -15.38 11.79
CA THR A 54 -8.30 -16.40 11.31
C THR A 54 -7.83 -17.35 12.42
N ALA A 55 -8.47 -17.29 13.59
CA ALA A 55 -8.05 -18.05 14.79
C ALA A 55 -7.93 -19.57 14.57
N ALA A 56 -8.80 -20.16 13.72
CA ALA A 56 -8.76 -21.59 13.41
C ALA A 56 -7.46 -22.01 12.71
N ASP A 57 -6.91 -21.17 11.84
CA ASP A 57 -5.62 -21.42 11.17
C ASP A 57 -4.46 -21.10 12.10
N LEU A 58 -4.53 -20.01 12.84
CA LEU A 58 -3.52 -19.58 13.83
C LEU A 58 -3.36 -20.58 14.98
N ALA A 59 -4.39 -21.38 15.29
CA ALA A 59 -4.27 -22.47 16.26
C ALA A 59 -3.36 -23.63 15.76
N ARG A 60 -3.07 -23.68 14.46
CA ARG A 60 -2.32 -24.75 13.81
C ARG A 60 -1.01 -24.31 13.18
N LYS A 61 -0.89 -23.04 12.87
CA LYS A 61 0.23 -22.47 12.12
C LYS A 61 0.73 -21.18 12.76
N PRO A 62 2.05 -20.96 12.82
CA PRO A 62 2.59 -19.70 13.30
C PRO A 62 2.21 -18.53 12.39
N LEU A 63 2.09 -17.35 13.01
CA LEU A 63 1.88 -16.08 12.33
C LEU A 63 3.20 -15.50 11.84
N ILE A 64 3.20 -15.00 10.62
CA ILE A 64 4.20 -14.06 10.09
C ILE A 64 3.43 -12.80 9.68
N VAL A 65 3.96 -11.63 10.02
CA VAL A 65 3.43 -10.33 9.58
C VAL A 65 4.41 -9.72 8.60
N VAL A 66 3.91 -9.22 7.50
CA VAL A 66 4.67 -8.42 6.52
C VAL A 66 4.08 -7.03 6.51
N ASN A 67 4.86 -6.01 6.81
CA ASN A 67 4.45 -4.64 6.58
C ASN A 67 4.94 -4.18 5.21
N THR A 68 4.02 -3.71 4.37
CA THR A 68 4.35 -3.20 3.04
C THR A 68 5.13 -1.89 3.13
N HIS A 69 4.74 -0.99 4.03
CA HIS A 69 5.44 0.26 4.33
C HIS A 69 4.95 0.85 5.67
N ALA A 70 5.58 1.91 6.16
CA ALA A 70 5.37 2.43 7.52
C ALA A 70 4.24 3.48 7.62
N ASP A 71 3.29 3.53 6.70
CA ASP A 71 2.16 4.45 6.81
C ASP A 71 1.13 3.95 7.84
N TRP A 72 0.37 4.89 8.37
CA TRP A 72 -0.45 4.71 9.57
C TRP A 72 -1.54 3.63 9.39
N ASP A 73 -2.13 3.51 8.23
CA ASP A 73 -3.19 2.54 7.89
C ASP A 73 -2.67 1.14 7.57
N HIS A 74 -1.36 0.98 7.46
CA HIS A 74 -0.68 -0.30 7.21
C HIS A 74 -0.08 -0.92 8.47
N VAL A 75 0.51 -0.12 9.38
CA VAL A 75 1.35 -0.66 10.47
C VAL A 75 0.88 -0.34 11.88
N TRP A 76 -0.10 0.54 12.09
CA TRP A 76 -0.49 0.93 13.45
C TRP A 76 -1.23 -0.16 14.22
N GLY A 77 -1.64 -1.23 13.56
CA GLY A 77 -2.10 -2.47 14.21
C GLY A 77 -1.00 -3.36 14.74
N ASN A 78 0.29 -3.06 14.51
CA ASN A 78 1.43 -3.92 14.87
C ASN A 78 1.47 -4.30 16.36
N SER A 79 1.02 -3.44 17.27
CA SER A 79 0.99 -3.78 18.71
C SER A 79 0.07 -4.96 19.05
N ALA A 80 -0.88 -5.32 18.19
CA ALA A 80 -1.70 -6.51 18.36
C ALA A 80 -0.96 -7.83 18.04
N VAL A 81 0.21 -7.78 17.40
CA VAL A 81 0.96 -8.95 16.92
C VAL A 81 2.35 -9.11 17.52
N VAL A 82 2.82 -8.17 18.34
CA VAL A 82 4.17 -8.15 18.95
C VAL A 82 4.57 -9.48 19.58
N ASP A 83 3.67 -10.12 20.34
CA ASP A 83 3.92 -11.38 21.03
C ASP A 83 3.42 -12.62 20.26
N ARG A 84 3.02 -12.46 19.00
CA ARG A 84 2.35 -13.52 18.20
C ARG A 84 3.16 -14.01 17.02
N GLY A 85 4.03 -13.17 16.46
CA GLY A 85 4.81 -13.52 15.28
C GLY A 85 5.89 -12.49 14.95
N ALA A 86 6.77 -12.86 14.02
CA ALA A 86 7.75 -11.93 13.50
C ALA A 86 7.04 -10.87 12.61
N ILE A 87 7.45 -9.61 12.76
CA ILE A 87 7.06 -8.51 11.89
C ILE A 87 8.24 -8.26 10.93
N ILE A 88 7.99 -8.45 9.64
CA ILE A 88 8.98 -8.32 8.58
C ILE A 88 8.67 -7.05 7.79
N ALA A 89 9.68 -6.22 7.54
CA ALA A 89 9.56 -5.03 6.70
C ALA A 89 10.90 -4.70 6.02
N HIS A 90 10.88 -3.76 5.09
CA HIS A 90 12.11 -3.16 4.57
C HIS A 90 12.85 -2.39 5.67
N GLU A 91 14.20 -2.34 5.64
CA GLU A 91 15.00 -1.69 6.71
C GLU A 91 14.69 -0.20 6.89
N ALA A 92 14.27 0.51 5.82
CA ALA A 92 13.90 1.92 5.90
C ALA A 92 12.63 2.17 6.74
N ALA A 93 11.75 1.18 6.93
CA ALA A 93 10.59 1.28 7.79
C ALA A 93 10.95 1.65 9.23
N VAL A 94 12.09 1.14 9.74
CA VAL A 94 12.61 1.47 11.08
C VAL A 94 12.92 2.96 11.17
N THR A 95 13.56 3.52 10.15
CA THR A 95 13.89 4.95 10.11
C THR A 95 12.62 5.81 10.09
N ARG A 96 11.63 5.42 9.26
CA ARG A 96 10.37 6.14 9.15
C ARG A 96 9.57 6.10 10.46
N LEU A 97 9.47 4.94 11.11
CA LEU A 97 8.76 4.80 12.39
C LEU A 97 9.42 5.58 13.54
N ARG A 98 10.75 5.78 13.50
CA ARG A 98 11.51 6.59 14.47
C ARG A 98 11.49 8.09 14.17
N ALA A 99 11.09 8.48 12.98
CA ALA A 99 11.07 9.88 12.59
C ALA A 99 10.05 10.68 13.41
N ALA A 100 10.32 11.96 13.61
CA ALA A 100 9.42 12.87 14.34
C ALA A 100 8.04 12.97 13.70
N GLU A 101 7.98 12.81 12.37
CA GLU A 101 6.74 12.79 11.57
C GLU A 101 5.79 11.66 12.00
N ALA A 102 6.29 10.46 12.28
CA ALA A 102 5.46 9.33 12.72
C ALA A 102 4.77 9.66 14.05
N THR A 103 5.52 10.22 15.01
CA THR A 103 4.98 10.64 16.30
C THR A 103 3.98 11.78 16.14
N SER A 104 4.31 12.82 15.37
CA SER A 104 3.43 13.97 15.17
C SER A 104 2.13 13.59 14.43
N THR A 105 2.21 12.66 13.47
CA THR A 105 1.04 12.12 12.78
C THR A 105 0.13 11.37 13.75
N LEU A 106 0.70 10.53 14.63
CA LEU A 106 -0.07 9.81 15.65
C LEU A 106 -0.74 10.78 16.64
N GLU A 107 -0.03 11.80 17.11
CA GLU A 107 -0.59 12.82 18.00
C GLU A 107 -1.73 13.58 17.33
N ALA A 108 -1.58 13.99 16.09
CA ALA A 108 -2.62 14.67 15.33
C ALA A 108 -3.87 13.80 15.14
N LYS A 109 -3.70 12.51 14.81
CA LYS A 109 -4.81 11.57 14.66
C LYS A 109 -5.49 11.26 16.00
N ARG A 110 -4.74 11.14 17.11
CA ARG A 110 -5.30 11.01 18.48
C ARG A 110 -6.11 12.23 18.90
N ALA A 111 -5.64 13.43 18.57
CA ALA A 111 -6.39 14.65 18.83
C ALA A 111 -7.72 14.73 18.06
N GLY A 112 -7.79 14.12 16.89
CA GLY A 112 -8.99 14.07 16.04
C GLY A 112 -9.94 12.92 16.33
N SER A 113 -9.46 11.82 16.95
CA SER A 113 -10.30 10.63 17.17
C SER A 113 -9.74 9.70 18.24
N THR A 114 -10.61 9.28 19.16
CA THR A 114 -10.28 8.33 20.24
C THR A 114 -9.94 6.92 19.71
N ARG A 115 -10.25 6.62 18.46
CA ARG A 115 -9.93 5.30 17.85
C ARG A 115 -8.43 5.00 17.85
N PHE A 116 -7.58 6.02 17.93
CA PHE A 116 -6.12 5.89 17.89
C PHE A 116 -5.44 5.88 19.27
N GLU A 117 -6.21 5.95 20.37
CA GLU A 117 -5.65 6.00 21.74
C GLU A 117 -4.76 4.80 22.05
N GLU A 118 -5.13 3.58 21.61
CA GLU A 118 -4.38 2.34 21.84
C GLU A 118 -3.22 2.13 20.86
N VAL A 119 -3.03 2.99 19.87
CA VAL A 119 -1.96 2.82 18.87
C VAL A 119 -0.60 3.07 19.52
N GLU A 120 0.30 2.14 19.32
CA GLU A 120 1.73 2.26 19.64
C GLU A 120 2.54 2.08 18.37
N LEU A 121 3.59 2.89 18.20
CA LEU A 121 4.50 2.73 17.05
C LEU A 121 5.43 1.55 17.35
N VAL A 122 5.24 0.46 16.63
CA VAL A 122 5.98 -0.79 16.81
C VAL A 122 6.85 -1.05 15.58
N GLU A 123 8.15 -1.16 15.82
CA GLU A 123 9.14 -1.45 14.78
C GLU A 123 9.07 -2.91 14.32
N PRO A 124 9.46 -3.21 13.05
CA PRO A 124 9.63 -4.58 12.59
C PRO A 124 10.73 -5.29 13.39
N THR A 125 10.56 -6.60 13.57
CA THR A 125 11.54 -7.47 14.28
C THR A 125 12.54 -8.13 13.32
N VAL A 126 12.19 -8.21 12.04
CA VAL A 126 13.04 -8.72 10.96
C VAL A 126 13.03 -7.70 9.83
N THR A 127 14.21 -7.31 9.37
CA THR A 127 14.34 -6.37 8.25
C THR A 127 15.15 -6.97 7.11
N PHE A 128 14.85 -6.54 5.89
CA PHE A 128 15.60 -6.87 4.69
C PHE A 128 15.84 -5.61 3.84
N ARG A 129 16.67 -5.72 2.79
CA ARG A 129 17.04 -4.58 1.96
C ARG A 129 16.47 -4.67 0.55
N ASP A 130 16.76 -5.72 -0.18
CA ASP A 130 16.38 -5.82 -1.59
C ASP A 130 15.16 -6.73 -1.77
N SER A 131 15.24 -7.94 -1.23
CA SER A 131 14.16 -8.94 -1.29
C SER A 131 14.29 -9.97 -0.18
N LEU A 132 13.19 -10.65 0.12
CA LEU A 132 13.13 -11.76 1.07
C LEU A 132 12.08 -12.78 0.60
N ASP A 133 12.40 -14.07 0.70
CA ASP A 133 11.49 -15.16 0.40
C ASP A 133 10.94 -15.80 1.66
N ILE A 134 9.62 -15.93 1.75
CA ILE A 134 8.92 -16.72 2.76
C ILE A 134 8.44 -18.01 2.09
N ASN A 135 9.08 -19.14 2.42
CA ASN A 135 8.70 -20.44 1.90
C ASN A 135 7.55 -21.03 2.73
N GLY A 136 6.34 -20.90 2.26
CA GLY A 136 5.12 -21.41 2.89
C GLY A 136 4.88 -22.92 2.71
N GLY A 137 5.67 -23.61 1.91
CA GLY A 137 5.52 -25.02 1.53
C GLY A 137 4.80 -25.15 0.18
N ASP A 138 3.56 -24.80 0.12
CA ASP A 138 2.69 -24.81 -1.07
C ASP A 138 2.65 -23.47 -1.82
N LEU A 139 3.00 -22.38 -1.16
CA LEU A 139 3.12 -21.04 -1.73
C LEU A 139 4.45 -20.40 -1.29
N THR A 140 5.04 -19.63 -2.18
CA THR A 140 6.20 -18.78 -1.88
C THR A 140 5.77 -17.31 -1.94
N LEU A 141 6.07 -16.54 -0.92
CA LEU A 141 5.86 -15.10 -0.93
C LEU A 141 7.22 -14.43 -1.13
N HIS A 142 7.43 -13.86 -2.31
CA HIS A 142 8.59 -13.02 -2.60
C HIS A 142 8.29 -11.58 -2.21
N LEU A 143 8.94 -11.09 -1.17
CA LEU A 143 8.88 -9.69 -0.74
C LEU A 143 9.89 -8.90 -1.58
N LEU A 144 9.42 -7.92 -2.33
CA LEU A 144 10.21 -7.14 -3.27
C LEU A 144 10.22 -5.68 -2.82
N HIS A 145 11.41 -5.08 -2.66
CA HIS A 145 11.50 -3.64 -2.43
C HIS A 145 11.03 -2.89 -3.69
N THR A 146 10.01 -2.07 -3.55
CA THR A 146 9.33 -1.34 -4.63
C THR A 146 9.16 0.14 -4.25
N PRO A 147 10.28 0.90 -4.11
CA PRO A 147 10.26 2.27 -3.64
C PRO A 147 9.56 3.22 -4.61
N GLY A 148 9.16 4.38 -4.09
CA GLY A 148 8.62 5.50 -4.86
C GLY A 148 7.30 6.04 -4.38
N HIS A 149 6.36 5.19 -3.90
CA HIS A 149 5.29 5.65 -3.02
C HIS A 149 5.92 6.16 -1.73
N THR A 150 6.66 5.29 -1.06
CA THR A 150 7.59 5.61 0.03
C THR A 150 8.93 4.89 -0.23
N ASP A 151 9.97 5.23 0.52
CA ASP A 151 11.30 4.65 0.38
C ASP A 151 11.42 3.24 0.96
N ASP A 152 10.51 2.84 1.85
CA ASP A 152 10.45 1.53 2.48
C ASP A 152 9.42 0.58 1.86
N HIS A 153 8.76 0.98 0.77
CA HIS A 153 7.64 0.21 0.21
C HIS A 153 8.06 -1.17 -0.30
N VAL A 154 7.22 -2.18 -0.01
CA VAL A 154 7.37 -3.59 -0.38
C VAL A 154 6.10 -4.09 -1.05
N ALA A 155 6.22 -4.73 -2.19
CA ALA A 155 5.17 -5.55 -2.78
C ALA A 155 5.42 -7.03 -2.51
N VAL A 156 4.36 -7.86 -2.54
CA VAL A 156 4.45 -9.30 -2.35
C VAL A 156 4.04 -10.01 -3.63
N TRP A 157 4.95 -10.81 -4.19
CA TRP A 157 4.70 -11.65 -5.36
C TRP A 157 4.53 -13.11 -4.96
N ILE A 158 3.45 -13.74 -5.41
CA ILE A 158 3.13 -15.16 -5.18
C ILE A 158 3.09 -15.87 -6.53
N PRO A 159 4.21 -16.47 -7.00
CA PRO A 159 4.35 -16.99 -8.34
C PRO A 159 3.39 -18.16 -8.64
N GLU A 160 3.11 -19.03 -7.68
CA GLU A 160 2.21 -20.17 -7.85
C GLU A 160 0.77 -19.73 -8.21
N LEU A 161 0.37 -18.53 -7.77
CA LEU A 161 -0.92 -17.92 -8.06
C LEU A 161 -0.84 -16.82 -9.14
N ARG A 162 0.37 -16.48 -9.57
CA ARG A 162 0.61 -15.30 -10.40
C ARG A 162 -0.09 -14.06 -9.84
N LEU A 163 -0.05 -13.93 -8.50
CA LEU A 163 -0.69 -12.88 -7.74
C LEU A 163 0.34 -11.88 -7.23
N CYS A 164 0.11 -10.61 -7.50
CA CYS A 164 0.86 -9.50 -6.90
C CYS A 164 -0.04 -8.77 -5.88
N LEU A 165 0.37 -8.74 -4.62
CA LEU A 165 -0.14 -7.81 -3.62
C LEU A 165 0.72 -6.56 -3.75
N ALA A 166 0.17 -5.54 -4.40
CA ALA A 166 0.94 -4.39 -4.85
C ALA A 166 1.15 -3.32 -3.76
N GLY A 167 0.45 -3.45 -2.61
CA GLY A 167 0.41 -2.37 -1.62
C GLY A 167 -0.03 -1.07 -2.27
N ASP A 168 0.68 0.00 -1.96
CA ASP A 168 0.43 1.35 -2.47
C ASP A 168 1.34 1.75 -3.64
N ALA A 169 2.19 0.81 -4.11
CA ALA A 169 2.90 1.03 -5.37
C ALA A 169 1.94 1.13 -6.55
N ALA A 170 0.76 0.48 -6.46
CA ALA A 170 -0.30 0.61 -7.44
C ALA A 170 -1.65 0.82 -6.74
N GLU A 171 -2.42 1.82 -7.15
CA GLU A 171 -3.72 2.13 -6.59
C GLU A 171 -4.77 2.38 -7.69
N ASP A 172 -6.04 2.19 -7.35
CA ASP A 172 -7.16 2.50 -8.21
C ASP A 172 -7.94 3.71 -7.66
N PRO A 173 -7.79 4.92 -8.28
CA PRO A 173 -7.36 5.12 -9.67
C PRO A 173 -5.85 5.39 -9.88
N ILE A 174 -5.14 5.99 -8.94
CA ILE A 174 -3.74 6.41 -9.08
C ILE A 174 -2.98 6.27 -7.78
N PRO A 175 -1.71 5.83 -7.78
CA PRO A 175 -0.89 5.79 -6.58
C PRO A 175 -0.36 7.19 -6.21
N GLU A 176 -0.15 7.38 -4.92
CA GLU A 176 0.47 8.59 -4.37
C GLU A 176 1.99 8.54 -4.52
N VAL A 177 2.60 9.69 -4.79
CA VAL A 177 4.03 9.96 -4.55
C VAL A 177 4.10 10.76 -3.26
N THR A 178 4.32 10.10 -2.13
CA THR A 178 4.18 10.70 -0.78
C THR A 178 5.10 11.91 -0.61
N ASP A 179 6.38 11.77 -0.94
CA ASP A 179 7.33 12.87 -1.07
C ASP A 179 7.51 13.20 -2.56
N PRO A 180 6.91 14.29 -3.07
CA PRO A 180 6.79 14.57 -4.50
C PRO A 180 8.09 15.10 -5.11
N THR A 181 9.09 14.25 -5.23
CA THR A 181 10.35 14.50 -5.92
C THR A 181 10.42 13.79 -7.27
N PRO A 182 11.22 14.31 -8.24
CA PRO A 182 11.45 13.60 -9.50
C PRO A 182 12.04 12.21 -9.32
N ASP A 183 12.89 12.01 -8.32
CA ASP A 183 13.49 10.73 -8.03
C ASP A 183 12.46 9.71 -7.52
N ASN A 184 11.59 10.10 -6.60
CA ASN A 184 10.54 9.21 -6.10
C ASN A 184 9.52 8.86 -7.20
N LEU A 185 9.15 9.81 -8.06
CA LEU A 185 8.31 9.53 -9.23
C LEU A 185 9.00 8.54 -10.19
N ARG A 186 10.30 8.70 -10.43
CA ARG A 186 11.08 7.77 -11.26
C ARG A 186 11.09 6.37 -10.63
N LEU A 187 11.38 6.27 -9.33
CA LEU A 187 11.41 5.02 -8.57
C LEU A 187 10.05 4.31 -8.60
N LEU A 188 8.94 5.03 -8.37
CA LEU A 188 7.60 4.45 -8.43
C LEU A 188 7.28 3.88 -9.81
N ARG A 189 7.65 4.60 -10.87
CA ARG A 189 7.48 4.11 -12.25
C ARG A 189 8.36 2.87 -12.54
N GLU A 190 9.56 2.80 -11.99
CA GLU A 190 10.44 1.62 -12.09
C GLU A 190 9.85 0.43 -11.32
N SER A 191 9.34 0.66 -10.11
CA SER A 191 8.64 -0.34 -9.30
C SER A 191 7.41 -0.90 -10.02
N LEU A 192 6.57 -0.04 -10.59
CA LEU A 192 5.42 -0.46 -11.41
C LEU A 192 5.83 -1.31 -12.62
N ARG A 193 6.93 -0.96 -13.31
CA ARG A 193 7.46 -1.76 -14.43
C ARG A 193 7.94 -3.12 -13.94
N THR A 194 8.69 -3.16 -12.83
CA THR A 194 9.16 -4.40 -12.21
C THR A 194 7.99 -5.32 -11.90
N LEU A 195 6.95 -4.82 -11.25
CA LEU A 195 5.75 -5.60 -10.93
C LEU A 195 5.01 -6.07 -12.17
N ARG A 196 4.87 -5.23 -13.20
CA ARG A 196 4.25 -5.61 -14.48
C ARG A 196 5.05 -6.70 -15.19
N ASP A 197 6.38 -6.61 -15.18
CA ASP A 197 7.26 -7.54 -15.89
C ASP A 197 7.31 -8.94 -15.23
N LEU A 198 6.82 -9.09 -13.98
CA LEU A 198 6.48 -10.39 -13.38
C LEU A 198 5.32 -11.08 -14.09
N ALA A 199 4.61 -10.37 -14.96
CA ALA A 199 3.44 -10.85 -15.70
C ALA A 199 2.34 -11.45 -14.80
N PRO A 200 1.88 -10.71 -13.76
CA PRO A 200 0.80 -11.19 -12.90
C PRO A 200 -0.48 -11.44 -13.69
N VAL A 201 -1.32 -12.33 -13.18
CA VAL A 201 -2.70 -12.52 -13.64
C VAL A 201 -3.67 -11.75 -12.74
N HIS A 202 -3.26 -11.58 -11.48
CA HIS A 202 -4.02 -10.83 -10.50
C HIS A 202 -3.11 -9.81 -9.80
N VAL A 203 -3.64 -8.60 -9.63
CA VAL A 203 -2.99 -7.52 -8.86
C VAL A 203 -4.00 -6.97 -7.85
N LEU A 204 -3.66 -7.07 -6.58
CA LEU A 204 -4.46 -6.52 -5.49
C LEU A 204 -3.73 -5.31 -4.89
N PRO A 205 -4.27 -4.09 -5.06
CA PRO A 205 -3.79 -2.91 -4.36
C PRO A 205 -4.31 -2.87 -2.92
N SER A 206 -3.68 -2.10 -2.04
CA SER A 206 -4.24 -1.82 -0.71
C SER A 206 -5.33 -0.75 -0.76
N HIS A 207 -5.38 0.07 -1.82
CA HIS A 207 -6.44 1.05 -2.04
C HIS A 207 -7.08 0.84 -3.42
N GLY A 208 -8.33 0.39 -3.42
CA GLY A 208 -9.09 0.10 -4.63
C GLY A 208 -9.87 -1.19 -4.58
N GLU A 209 -10.61 -1.51 -5.65
CA GLU A 209 -11.48 -2.69 -5.68
C GLU A 209 -11.18 -3.63 -6.85
N THR A 210 -10.10 -3.36 -7.59
CA THR A 210 -9.73 -4.14 -8.75
C THR A 210 -8.82 -5.32 -8.39
N SER A 211 -8.93 -6.41 -9.14
CA SER A 211 -7.92 -7.48 -9.17
C SER A 211 -7.26 -7.61 -10.56
N SER A 212 -7.54 -6.66 -11.46
CA SER A 212 -7.01 -6.69 -12.83
C SER A 212 -5.53 -6.33 -12.88
N PRO A 213 -4.70 -7.10 -13.60
CA PRO A 213 -3.28 -6.76 -13.82
C PRO A 213 -3.11 -5.48 -14.67
N ASP A 214 -4.17 -5.04 -15.37
CA ASP A 214 -4.16 -3.79 -16.14
C ASP A 214 -3.95 -2.55 -15.25
N LEU A 215 -4.17 -2.68 -13.94
CA LEU A 215 -3.92 -1.61 -12.97
C LEU A 215 -2.50 -1.06 -13.11
N LEU A 216 -1.49 -1.92 -13.19
CA LEU A 216 -0.08 -1.53 -13.33
C LEU A 216 0.17 -0.70 -14.60
N SER A 217 -0.42 -1.12 -15.70
CA SER A 217 -0.31 -0.40 -16.98
C SER A 217 -1.08 0.92 -16.99
N ARG A 218 -2.25 0.97 -16.33
CA ARG A 218 -3.03 2.21 -16.17
C ARG A 218 -2.28 3.24 -15.33
N ASN A 219 -1.70 2.82 -14.21
CA ASN A 219 -0.92 3.71 -13.35
C ASN A 219 0.34 4.23 -14.08
N LEU A 220 1.04 3.38 -14.84
CA LEU A 220 2.15 3.83 -15.70
C LEU A 220 1.71 4.84 -16.75
N ALA A 221 0.63 4.57 -17.47
CA ALA A 221 0.09 5.47 -18.50
C ALA A 221 -0.36 6.82 -17.90
N TYR A 222 -0.90 6.81 -16.68
CA TYR A 222 -1.21 8.04 -15.95
C TYR A 222 0.04 8.90 -15.72
N PHE A 223 1.13 8.31 -15.21
CA PHE A 223 2.37 9.05 -14.99
C PHE A 223 3.04 9.51 -16.30
N ASP A 224 2.91 8.73 -17.37
CA ASP A 224 3.37 9.15 -18.71
C ASP A 224 2.58 10.37 -19.20
N THR A 225 1.26 10.37 -19.02
CA THR A 225 0.39 11.51 -19.34
C THR A 225 0.74 12.76 -18.53
N VAL A 226 0.96 12.59 -17.22
CA VAL A 226 1.37 13.68 -16.33
C VAL A 226 2.71 14.27 -16.78
N ALA A 227 3.70 13.42 -17.05
CA ALA A 227 5.03 13.86 -17.46
C ALA A 227 5.00 14.60 -18.82
N GLU A 228 4.24 14.11 -19.79
CA GLU A 228 4.06 14.73 -21.11
C GLU A 228 3.43 16.11 -20.98
N ARG A 229 2.33 16.21 -20.26
CA ARG A 229 1.56 17.47 -20.12
C ARG A 229 2.31 18.53 -19.33
N VAL A 230 2.98 18.14 -18.24
CA VAL A 230 3.82 19.06 -17.46
C VAL A 230 5.04 19.49 -18.27
N GLY A 231 5.66 18.58 -19.03
CA GLY A 231 6.79 18.90 -19.90
C GLY A 231 6.47 19.90 -21.02
N ALA A 232 5.20 20.04 -21.40
CA ALA A 232 4.73 21.01 -22.38
C ALA A 232 4.51 22.43 -21.79
N LEU A 233 4.54 22.58 -20.46
CA LEU A 233 4.36 23.86 -19.79
C LEU A 233 5.67 24.67 -19.74
N PRO A 234 5.59 26.03 -19.73
CA PRO A 234 6.71 26.86 -19.34
C PRO A 234 7.22 26.47 -17.94
N ALA A 235 8.51 26.64 -17.69
CA ALA A 235 9.13 26.36 -16.40
C ALA A 235 8.66 27.38 -15.32
N THR A 236 7.41 27.30 -14.92
CA THR A 236 6.78 28.12 -13.88
C THR A 236 6.13 27.20 -12.86
N ASP A 237 5.95 27.70 -11.64
CA ASP A 237 5.21 26.97 -10.60
C ASP A 237 3.79 26.65 -11.07
N LEU A 238 3.31 25.45 -10.73
CA LEU A 238 1.94 25.05 -11.01
C LEU A 238 0.96 25.98 -10.26
N PRO A 239 -0.04 26.58 -10.95
CA PRO A 239 -1.00 27.45 -10.30
C PRO A 239 -1.91 26.69 -9.34
N ALA A 240 -2.49 27.41 -8.37
CA ALA A 240 -3.47 26.84 -7.44
C ALA A 240 -4.66 26.23 -8.20
N ASP A 241 -5.17 26.93 -9.21
CA ASP A 241 -6.18 26.42 -10.14
C ASP A 241 -5.48 25.82 -11.35
N LEU A 242 -5.56 24.48 -11.48
CA LEU A 242 -4.94 23.78 -12.60
C LEU A 242 -5.62 24.16 -13.91
N PRO A 243 -4.85 24.47 -14.97
CA PRO A 243 -5.43 24.76 -16.28
C PRO A 243 -6.10 23.52 -16.88
N SER A 244 -7.02 23.76 -17.82
CA SER A 244 -7.61 22.69 -18.63
C SER A 244 -6.53 21.80 -19.24
N GLY A 245 -6.74 20.50 -19.19
CA GLY A 245 -5.78 19.49 -19.61
C GLY A 245 -4.85 18.98 -18.50
N LEU A 246 -4.85 19.62 -17.31
CA LEU A 246 -4.05 19.21 -16.15
C LEU A 246 -4.88 18.89 -14.91
N THR A 247 -6.18 18.92 -14.96
CA THR A 247 -7.02 18.53 -13.82
C THR A 247 -6.97 17.01 -13.64
N PHE A 248 -7.33 16.54 -12.43
CA PHE A 248 -7.45 15.10 -12.16
C PHE A 248 -8.33 14.41 -13.22
N ALA A 249 -9.50 14.98 -13.52
CA ALA A 249 -10.42 14.43 -14.51
C ALA A 249 -9.86 14.40 -15.94
N ASP A 250 -8.95 15.29 -16.28
CA ASP A 250 -8.30 15.30 -17.60
C ASP A 250 -7.23 14.20 -17.73
N CYS A 251 -6.55 13.86 -16.62
CA CYS A 251 -5.41 12.95 -16.61
C CYS A 251 -5.76 11.51 -16.23
N VAL A 252 -6.85 11.31 -15.50
CA VAL A 252 -7.29 10.00 -15.02
C VAL A 252 -8.50 9.55 -15.84
N PRO A 253 -8.43 8.41 -16.55
CA PRO A 253 -9.58 7.87 -17.25
C PRO A 253 -10.76 7.65 -16.32
N ALA A 254 -11.99 7.84 -16.82
CA ALA A 254 -13.18 7.50 -16.07
C ALA A 254 -13.14 6.02 -15.66
N GLY A 255 -13.27 5.77 -14.38
CA GLY A 255 -13.20 4.44 -13.78
C GLY A 255 -14.29 4.25 -12.74
N ARG A 256 -13.93 3.72 -11.56
CA ARG A 256 -14.88 3.56 -10.45
C ARG A 256 -15.41 4.92 -9.97
N GLU A 257 -16.60 4.91 -9.43
CA GLU A 257 -17.17 6.08 -8.76
C GLU A 257 -16.40 6.34 -7.46
N LEU A 258 -15.94 7.58 -7.27
CA LEU A 258 -15.23 8.00 -6.07
C LEU A 258 -16.19 8.74 -5.14
N THR A 259 -16.14 8.46 -3.84
CA THR A 259 -16.81 9.31 -2.85
C THR A 259 -16.18 10.70 -2.83
N PRO A 260 -16.88 11.75 -2.36
CA PRO A 260 -16.29 13.09 -2.29
C PRO A 260 -14.96 13.13 -1.55
N GLY A 261 -14.82 12.41 -0.43
CA GLY A 261 -13.57 12.34 0.32
C GLY A 261 -12.43 11.66 -0.45
N MET A 262 -12.74 10.59 -1.19
CA MET A 262 -11.75 9.93 -2.08
C MET A 262 -11.35 10.85 -3.23
N LEU A 263 -12.29 11.59 -3.81
CA LEU A 263 -11.99 12.53 -4.89
C LEU A 263 -11.05 13.63 -4.41
N ASP A 264 -11.28 14.18 -3.22
CA ASP A 264 -10.40 15.18 -2.61
C ASP A 264 -9.00 14.61 -2.38
N PHE A 265 -8.91 13.39 -1.83
CA PHE A 265 -7.64 12.70 -1.60
C PHE A 265 -6.87 12.47 -2.91
N TYR A 266 -7.50 11.85 -3.92
CA TYR A 266 -6.82 11.59 -5.19
C TYR A 266 -6.53 12.87 -6.01
N THR A 267 -7.30 13.94 -5.81
CA THR A 267 -6.95 15.25 -6.38
C THR A 267 -5.68 15.81 -5.73
N MET A 268 -5.48 15.60 -4.43
CA MET A 268 -4.24 15.94 -3.73
C MET A 268 -3.07 15.07 -4.24
N CYS A 269 -3.24 13.76 -4.37
CA CYS A 269 -2.22 12.84 -4.92
C CYS A 269 -1.83 13.24 -6.35
N HIS A 270 -2.82 13.63 -7.16
CA HIS A 270 -2.57 14.14 -8.51
C HIS A 270 -1.71 15.41 -8.51
N ARG A 271 -1.95 16.37 -7.60
CA ARG A 271 -1.11 17.57 -7.46
C ARG A 271 0.32 17.21 -7.07
N LYS A 272 0.53 16.24 -6.18
CA LYS A 272 1.86 15.73 -5.84
C LYS A 272 2.56 15.13 -7.07
N ALA A 273 1.86 14.34 -7.88
CA ALA A 273 2.41 13.76 -9.11
C ALA A 273 2.81 14.84 -10.14
N LEU A 274 1.97 15.86 -10.35
CA LEU A 274 2.30 17.01 -11.20
C LEU A 274 3.53 17.75 -10.70
N HIS A 275 3.65 17.96 -9.38
CA HIS A 275 4.79 18.62 -8.76
C HIS A 275 6.09 17.83 -8.96
N ALA A 276 6.04 16.52 -8.72
CA ALA A 276 7.16 15.61 -8.93
C ALA A 276 7.62 15.58 -10.40
N ALA A 277 6.69 15.68 -11.35
CA ALA A 277 7.01 15.71 -12.79
C ALA A 277 7.57 17.07 -13.26
N GLY A 278 7.26 18.18 -12.57
CA GLY A 278 7.63 19.53 -12.99
C GLY A 278 8.98 20.04 -12.46
N ARG A 279 9.56 19.41 -11.45
CA ARG A 279 10.88 19.79 -10.93
C ARG A 279 11.97 19.20 -11.83
N ARG A 280 12.71 20.08 -12.51
CA ARG A 280 13.93 19.76 -13.26
C ARG A 280 15.15 20.25 -12.52
#